data_25708bb5a7531f1f19e58acf601365f4
#
_entry.id   25708bb5a7531f1f19e58acf601365f4
#
_cell.length_a   1.000
_cell.length_b   1.000
_cell.length_c   1.000
_cell.angle_alpha   90.00
_cell.angle_beta   90.00
_cell.angle_gamma   90.00
#
_symmetry.space_group_name_H-M   'P 1'
#
loop_
_entity.id
_entity.type
_entity.pdbx_description
1 polymer ?
#
loop_
_entity_poly.entity_id
_entity_poly.type
_entity_poly.pdbx_seq_one_letter_code
_entity_poly.pdbx_strand_id
1 'polypeptide(L)'
;IQGIYLIWDSPPGLWALQARETERTSMYLQGENGWIHEYVELPEPSSSVVLVAPEAGAILCDIAVYGPGVLPDNVQVWEPPCSDADLLLLPTHADDEHLFFGGAMPYYAGELGYQVQVAYLTNHWAEAYRPHELLNGLWTVGVRAYPVIGDFPDYYSDSLEHAKTLYDLNELLAYQVELLRRFRPEVVIGHDIDGEYGHGVHMLNTWALQQAIGLAADESYMPDQVSSWGTFEVSKVYLHLYPERTVQM
;
A
#
# COMPACT_ATOMS: atom_id res chain seq x y z
N ILE A 1 -26.59 -6.86 -13.37
CA ILE A 1 -25.21 -6.67 -12.88
C ILE A 1 -25.14 -5.26 -12.35
N GLN A 2 -24.79 -5.12 -11.07
CA GLN A 2 -24.56 -3.83 -10.43
C GLN A 2 -23.07 -3.54 -10.26
N GLY A 3 -22.27 -4.57 -10.09
CA GLY A 3 -20.83 -4.42 -9.96
C GLY A 3 -20.06 -5.68 -10.31
N ILE A 4 -18.76 -5.52 -10.49
CA ILE A 4 -17.83 -6.59 -10.83
C ILE A 4 -16.60 -6.45 -9.94
N TYR A 5 -16.19 -7.56 -9.38
CA TYR A 5 -14.94 -7.67 -8.62
C TYR A 5 -13.94 -8.49 -9.43
N LEU A 6 -12.76 -7.94 -9.63
CA LEU A 6 -11.70 -8.53 -10.44
C LEU A 6 -10.45 -8.71 -9.59
N ILE A 7 -9.78 -9.83 -9.79
CA ILE A 7 -8.47 -10.11 -9.21
C ILE A 7 -7.50 -10.35 -10.37
N TRP A 8 -6.50 -9.47 -10.47
CA TRP A 8 -5.44 -9.52 -11.48
C TRP A 8 -4.18 -10.11 -10.88
N ASP A 9 -3.38 -10.82 -11.65
CA ASP A 9 -2.06 -11.34 -11.24
C ASP A 9 -1.06 -10.21 -10.91
N SER A 10 -1.13 -9.15 -11.68
CA SER A 10 -0.30 -7.95 -11.57
C SER A 10 -1.08 -6.74 -12.07
N PRO A 11 -0.61 -5.49 -11.85
CA PRO A 11 -1.30 -4.30 -12.33
C PRO A 11 -1.66 -4.40 -13.81
N PRO A 12 -2.96 -4.35 -14.17
CA PRO A 12 -3.41 -4.71 -15.53
C PRO A 12 -3.11 -3.63 -16.58
N GLY A 13 -2.70 -2.42 -16.16
CA GLY A 13 -2.72 -1.26 -17.03
C GLY A 13 -4.15 -0.80 -17.34
N LEU A 14 -4.32 0.04 -18.37
CA LEU A 14 -5.63 0.55 -18.74
C LEU A 14 -6.48 -0.54 -19.39
N TRP A 15 -7.72 -0.67 -18.97
CA TRP A 15 -8.71 -1.58 -19.53
C TRP A 15 -10.09 -0.92 -19.52
N ALA A 16 -11.10 -1.53 -20.08
CA ALA A 16 -12.43 -0.95 -20.09
C ALA A 16 -13.52 -1.99 -19.81
N LEU A 17 -14.61 -1.51 -19.22
CA LEU A 17 -15.83 -2.26 -19.03
C LEU A 17 -16.91 -1.69 -19.94
N GLN A 18 -17.45 -2.51 -20.85
CA GLN A 18 -18.58 -2.18 -21.69
C GLN A 18 -19.85 -2.75 -21.05
N ALA A 19 -20.75 -1.89 -20.61
CA ALA A 19 -22.02 -2.28 -20.03
C ALA A 19 -23.18 -2.05 -21.01
N ARG A 20 -24.07 -3.03 -21.13
CA ARG A 20 -25.29 -2.92 -21.95
C ARG A 20 -26.46 -2.50 -21.08
N GLU A 21 -26.79 -1.25 -21.15
CA GLU A 21 -27.98 -0.66 -20.55
C GLU A 21 -29.21 -0.89 -21.45
N THR A 22 -30.41 -0.49 -20.99
CA THR A 22 -31.65 -0.80 -21.68
C THR A 22 -31.70 -0.25 -23.12
N GLU A 23 -31.20 0.97 -23.35
CA GLU A 23 -31.27 1.65 -24.65
C GLU A 23 -29.90 2.05 -25.24
N ARG A 24 -28.79 1.87 -24.46
CA ARG A 24 -27.47 2.25 -24.87
C ARG A 24 -26.41 1.27 -24.38
N THR A 25 -25.23 1.39 -24.93
CA THR A 25 -24.03 0.73 -24.45
C THR A 25 -23.08 1.81 -23.96
N SER A 26 -22.66 1.71 -22.71
CA SER A 26 -21.69 2.63 -22.09
C SER A 26 -20.34 1.93 -21.91
N MET A 27 -19.28 2.71 -22.01
CA MET A 27 -17.91 2.23 -21.79
C MET A 27 -17.28 3.00 -20.63
N TYR A 28 -16.72 2.27 -19.70
CA TYR A 28 -16.07 2.79 -18.49
C TYR A 28 -14.59 2.40 -18.54
N LEU A 29 -13.71 3.40 -18.62
CA LEU A 29 -12.28 3.19 -18.56
C LEU A 29 -11.86 2.90 -17.12
N GLN A 30 -11.00 1.93 -16.93
CA GLN A 30 -10.52 1.42 -15.64
C GLN A 30 -9.02 1.17 -15.68
N GLY A 31 -8.44 0.78 -14.53
CA GLY A 31 -7.04 0.38 -14.41
C GLY A 31 -6.06 1.53 -14.21
N GLU A 32 -6.52 2.79 -14.13
CA GLU A 32 -5.65 3.96 -13.89
C GLU A 32 -4.93 3.88 -12.54
N ASN A 33 -5.55 3.25 -11.55
CA ASN A 33 -4.98 3.09 -10.21
C ASN A 33 -3.96 1.94 -10.11
N GLY A 34 -3.90 1.04 -11.09
CA GLY A 34 -3.04 -0.14 -11.06
C GLY A 34 -3.40 -1.18 -9.99
N TRP A 35 -4.65 -1.19 -9.51
CA TRP A 35 -5.08 -2.12 -8.47
C TRP A 35 -5.21 -3.54 -8.99
N ILE A 36 -4.71 -4.50 -8.20
CA ILE A 36 -4.82 -5.92 -8.54
C ILE A 36 -6.06 -6.60 -7.93
N HIS A 37 -6.68 -5.99 -6.91
CA HIS A 37 -8.01 -6.29 -6.43
C HIS A 37 -8.87 -5.07 -6.67
N GLU A 38 -9.84 -5.16 -7.57
CA GLU A 38 -10.60 -4.00 -8.02
C GLU A 38 -12.10 -4.31 -8.08
N TYR A 39 -12.90 -3.53 -7.35
CA TYR A 39 -14.35 -3.54 -7.47
C TYR A 39 -14.79 -2.36 -8.32
N VAL A 40 -15.53 -2.64 -9.38
CA VAL A 40 -16.12 -1.63 -10.26
C VAL A 40 -17.62 -1.64 -10.10
N GLU A 41 -18.18 -0.58 -9.55
CA GLU A 41 -19.61 -0.35 -9.48
C GLU A 41 -20.10 0.29 -10.77
N LEU A 42 -21.22 -0.23 -11.32
CA LEU A 42 -21.88 0.38 -12.46
C LEU A 42 -22.86 1.46 -11.98
N PRO A 43 -22.88 2.64 -12.61
CA PRO A 43 -23.83 3.70 -12.28
C PRO A 43 -25.29 3.27 -12.42
N GLU A 44 -25.58 2.37 -13.36
CA GLU A 44 -26.88 1.76 -13.58
C GLU A 44 -26.75 0.24 -13.77
N PRO A 45 -27.71 -0.55 -13.27
CA PRO A 45 -27.68 -1.99 -13.48
C PRO A 45 -27.67 -2.37 -14.95
N SER A 46 -26.80 -3.31 -15.30
CA SER A 46 -26.66 -3.81 -16.67
C SER A 46 -27.13 -5.25 -16.81
N SER A 47 -27.69 -5.61 -17.96
CA SER A 47 -28.07 -7.00 -18.28
C SER A 47 -26.84 -7.83 -18.69
N SER A 48 -25.81 -7.19 -19.21
CA SER A 48 -24.57 -7.83 -19.62
C SER A 48 -23.42 -6.83 -19.61
N VAL A 49 -22.23 -7.34 -19.33
CA VAL A 49 -20.99 -6.59 -19.39
C VAL A 49 -19.96 -7.34 -20.23
N VAL A 50 -19.11 -6.59 -20.89
CA VAL A 50 -17.97 -7.12 -21.65
C VAL A 50 -16.71 -6.46 -21.09
N LEU A 51 -15.79 -7.28 -20.61
CA LEU A 51 -14.47 -6.82 -20.25
C LEU A 51 -13.66 -6.65 -21.52
N VAL A 52 -13.26 -5.43 -21.81
CA VAL A 52 -12.35 -5.10 -22.90
C VAL A 52 -10.95 -5.19 -22.31
N ALA A 53 -10.28 -6.29 -22.63
CA ALA A 53 -9.00 -6.63 -22.06
C ALA A 53 -7.98 -5.50 -22.24
N PRO A 54 -7.07 -5.32 -21.26
CA PRO A 54 -5.91 -4.44 -21.39
C PRO A 54 -4.98 -4.96 -22.50
N GLU A 55 -3.90 -4.23 -22.75
CA GLU A 55 -2.87 -4.66 -23.68
C GLU A 55 -2.28 -6.04 -23.30
N ALA A 56 -1.66 -6.70 -24.27
CA ALA A 56 -1.18 -8.09 -24.13
C ALA A 56 -0.29 -8.28 -22.88
N GLY A 57 -0.63 -9.28 -22.06
CA GLY A 57 0.16 -9.70 -20.90
C GLY A 57 -0.58 -9.64 -19.56
N ALA A 58 -1.70 -8.92 -19.43
CA ALA A 58 -2.48 -8.95 -18.21
C ALA A 58 -3.18 -10.30 -18.01
N ILE A 59 -3.11 -10.83 -16.79
CA ILE A 59 -3.73 -12.09 -16.40
C ILE A 59 -4.83 -11.78 -15.39
N LEU A 60 -6.06 -12.17 -15.75
CA LEU A 60 -7.20 -12.14 -14.82
C LEU A 60 -7.24 -13.46 -14.06
N CYS A 61 -7.02 -13.39 -12.74
CA CYS A 61 -7.02 -14.55 -11.86
C CYS A 61 -8.44 -14.97 -11.47
N ASP A 62 -9.29 -13.99 -11.18
CA ASP A 62 -10.69 -14.26 -10.79
C ASP A 62 -11.61 -13.10 -11.18
N ILE A 63 -12.89 -13.42 -11.35
CA ILE A 63 -13.96 -12.46 -11.62
C ILE A 63 -15.25 -12.89 -10.93
N ALA A 64 -15.83 -11.97 -10.16
CA ALA A 64 -17.15 -12.13 -9.56
C ALA A 64 -18.09 -11.02 -9.98
N VAL A 65 -19.36 -11.37 -10.20
CA VAL A 65 -20.39 -10.46 -10.70
C VAL A 65 -21.50 -10.34 -9.66
N TYR A 66 -21.86 -9.13 -9.30
CA TYR A 66 -22.83 -8.84 -8.25
C TYR A 66 -24.07 -8.13 -8.80
N GLY A 67 -25.23 -8.52 -8.27
CA GLY A 67 -26.48 -7.81 -8.43
C GLY A 67 -26.62 -6.68 -7.40
N PRO A 68 -27.74 -5.94 -7.42
CA PRO A 68 -28.05 -4.98 -6.37
C PRO A 68 -28.13 -5.67 -5.00
N GLY A 69 -27.54 -5.07 -3.98
CA GLY A 69 -27.55 -5.58 -2.61
C GLY A 69 -26.28 -5.24 -1.83
N VAL A 70 -26.15 -5.84 -0.66
CA VAL A 70 -24.93 -5.68 0.17
C VAL A 70 -23.85 -6.59 -0.40
N LEU A 71 -22.68 -6.04 -0.59
CA LEU A 71 -21.50 -6.81 -1.01
C LEU A 71 -21.04 -7.75 0.12
N PRO A 72 -20.55 -8.94 -0.22
CA PRO A 72 -19.86 -9.80 0.75
C PRO A 72 -18.60 -9.11 1.32
N ASP A 73 -18.27 -9.42 2.56
CA ASP A 73 -17.15 -8.80 3.29
C ASP A 73 -15.77 -9.01 2.62
N ASN A 74 -15.65 -10.04 1.81
CA ASN A 74 -14.42 -10.35 1.08
C ASN A 74 -14.26 -9.56 -0.24
N VAL A 75 -15.25 -8.78 -0.64
CA VAL A 75 -15.13 -7.87 -1.79
C VAL A 75 -14.41 -6.60 -1.34
N GLN A 76 -13.21 -6.41 -1.84
CA GLN A 76 -12.37 -5.29 -1.46
C GLN A 76 -12.70 -4.07 -2.30
N VAL A 77 -13.34 -3.10 -1.66
CA VAL A 77 -13.65 -1.79 -2.26
C VAL A 77 -12.61 -0.80 -1.76
N TRP A 78 -11.48 -0.77 -2.44
CA TRP A 78 -10.36 0.07 -2.06
C TRP A 78 -10.63 1.55 -2.32
N GLU A 79 -10.10 2.39 -1.45
CA GLU A 79 -9.97 3.82 -1.63
C GLU A 79 -8.57 4.15 -2.16
N PRO A 80 -8.39 5.25 -2.90
CA PRO A 80 -7.06 5.72 -3.25
C PRO A 80 -6.20 5.94 -2.00
N PRO A 81 -4.85 5.88 -2.15
CA PRO A 81 -3.95 6.26 -1.04
C PRO A 81 -4.32 7.62 -0.45
N CYS A 82 -4.18 7.77 0.87
CA CYS A 82 -4.57 8.96 1.60
C CYS A 82 -3.87 10.23 1.08
N SER A 83 -4.54 11.38 1.17
CA SER A 83 -3.88 12.68 1.01
C SER A 83 -3.33 13.23 2.34
N ASP A 84 -4.04 12.92 3.43
CA ASP A 84 -3.66 13.25 4.80
C ASP A 84 -3.96 12.00 5.66
N ALA A 85 -2.94 11.38 6.21
CA ALA A 85 -3.08 10.17 7.00
C ALA A 85 -3.03 10.49 8.50
N ASP A 86 -3.93 9.89 9.29
CA ASP A 86 -3.80 9.92 10.75
C ASP A 86 -2.58 9.09 11.16
N LEU A 87 -2.34 7.98 10.45
CA LEU A 87 -1.26 7.05 10.75
C LEU A 87 -0.61 6.54 9.46
N LEU A 88 0.72 6.66 9.36
CA LEU A 88 1.53 6.03 8.33
C LEU A 88 2.33 4.87 8.94
N LEU A 89 2.14 3.66 8.42
CA LEU A 89 2.92 2.47 8.75
C LEU A 89 3.94 2.20 7.66
N LEU A 90 5.19 1.95 8.05
CA LEU A 90 6.32 1.74 7.15
C LEU A 90 6.93 0.33 7.31
N PRO A 91 6.18 -0.74 6.99
CA PRO A 91 6.74 -2.09 6.92
C PRO A 91 7.78 -2.19 5.80
N THR A 92 8.73 -3.11 5.95
CA THR A 92 9.70 -3.41 4.90
C THR A 92 9.16 -4.43 3.93
N HIS A 93 8.64 -5.57 4.44
CA HIS A 93 8.13 -6.69 3.65
C HIS A 93 6.63 -6.90 3.86
N ALA A 94 5.99 -7.66 2.96
CA ALA A 94 4.59 -8.04 3.11
C ALA A 94 4.45 -9.14 4.16
N ASP A 95 4.09 -8.80 5.34
CA ASP A 95 3.77 -9.53 6.57
C ASP A 95 4.23 -8.76 7.81
N ASP A 96 5.24 -7.91 7.70
CA ASP A 96 5.77 -7.10 8.80
C ASP A 96 4.69 -6.27 9.48
N GLU A 97 3.74 -5.73 8.70
CA GLU A 97 2.62 -4.94 9.20
C GLU A 97 1.74 -5.71 10.19
N HIS A 98 1.61 -7.02 9.98
CA HIS A 98 0.87 -7.91 10.86
C HIS A 98 1.74 -8.43 12.01
N LEU A 99 3.00 -8.78 11.73
CA LEU A 99 3.91 -9.36 12.70
C LEU A 99 4.35 -8.34 13.75
N PHE A 100 4.69 -7.12 13.32
CA PHE A 100 5.32 -6.12 14.18
C PHE A 100 4.44 -4.91 14.49
N PHE A 101 3.51 -4.54 13.60
CA PHE A 101 2.60 -3.41 13.80
C PHE A 101 1.14 -3.85 13.95
N GLY A 102 0.88 -5.16 14.09
CA GLY A 102 -0.42 -5.79 13.99
C GLY A 102 -1.52 -5.24 14.90
N GLY A 103 -1.16 -4.65 16.04
CA GLY A 103 -2.13 -4.01 16.94
C GLY A 103 -2.64 -2.66 16.45
N ALA A 104 -1.86 -1.95 15.63
CA ALA A 104 -2.22 -0.59 15.19
C ALA A 104 -3.37 -0.59 14.16
N MET A 105 -3.30 -1.44 13.16
CA MET A 105 -4.28 -1.43 12.07
C MET A 105 -5.71 -1.76 12.52
N PRO A 106 -5.97 -2.90 13.20
CA PRO A 106 -7.34 -3.24 13.60
C PRO A 106 -7.94 -2.23 14.56
N TYR A 107 -7.13 -1.61 15.41
CA TYR A 107 -7.63 -0.61 16.37
C TYR A 107 -7.88 0.74 15.67
N TYR A 108 -6.88 1.32 15.00
CA TYR A 108 -7.03 2.66 14.42
C TYR A 108 -7.87 2.65 13.14
N ALA A 109 -7.62 1.73 12.20
CA ALA A 109 -8.43 1.65 10.99
C ALA A 109 -9.76 0.92 11.23
N GLY A 110 -9.71 -0.28 11.86
CA GLY A 110 -10.88 -1.13 12.01
C GLY A 110 -11.91 -0.63 13.00
N GLU A 111 -11.49 -0.26 14.23
CA GLU A 111 -12.42 0.16 15.28
C GLU A 111 -12.69 1.67 15.28
N LEU A 112 -11.65 2.50 15.08
CA LEU A 112 -11.78 3.95 15.16
C LEU A 112 -12.08 4.61 13.81
N GLY A 113 -11.87 3.93 12.69
CA GLY A 113 -12.10 4.46 11.34
C GLY A 113 -11.12 5.56 10.94
N TYR A 114 -9.90 5.54 11.50
CA TYR A 114 -8.85 6.49 11.14
C TYR A 114 -8.27 6.18 9.76
N GLN A 115 -7.75 7.23 9.10
CA GLN A 115 -7.06 7.11 7.82
C GLN A 115 -5.67 6.52 8.04
N VAL A 116 -5.56 5.20 7.87
CA VAL A 116 -4.29 4.47 8.02
C VAL A 116 -3.73 4.17 6.63
N GLN A 117 -2.57 4.75 6.33
CA GLN A 117 -1.81 4.45 5.12
C GLN A 117 -0.70 3.47 5.45
N VAL A 118 -0.57 2.43 4.65
CA VAL A 118 0.56 1.48 4.72
C VAL A 118 1.42 1.64 3.49
N ALA A 119 2.74 1.75 3.69
CA ALA A 119 3.70 1.89 2.60
C ALA A 119 4.88 0.94 2.83
N TYR A 120 5.04 -0.02 1.91
CA TYR A 120 6.09 -1.03 1.95
C TYR A 120 7.35 -0.54 1.25
N LEU A 121 8.50 -0.95 1.75
CA LEU A 121 9.77 -0.65 1.10
C LEU A 121 10.01 -1.55 -0.11
N THR A 122 9.93 -2.87 0.08
CA THR A 122 10.25 -3.83 -0.96
C THR A 122 9.06 -4.17 -1.83
N ASN A 123 9.33 -4.47 -3.11
CA ASN A 123 8.32 -5.06 -3.97
C ASN A 123 8.11 -6.55 -3.62
N HIS A 124 6.97 -7.11 -3.99
CA HIS A 124 6.59 -8.48 -3.63
C HIS A 124 6.26 -9.32 -4.87
N TRP A 125 6.71 -8.87 -6.05
CA TRP A 125 6.35 -9.47 -7.33
C TRP A 125 7.09 -10.78 -7.63
N ALA A 126 8.12 -11.12 -6.84
CA ALA A 126 8.86 -12.37 -7.00
C ALA A 126 8.00 -13.61 -6.74
N GLU A 127 6.97 -13.48 -5.90
CA GLU A 127 6.02 -14.54 -5.54
C GLU A 127 4.60 -14.05 -5.81
N ALA A 128 3.94 -14.60 -6.84
CA ALA A 128 2.65 -14.12 -7.35
C ALA A 128 1.53 -14.05 -6.29
N TYR A 129 1.57 -14.88 -5.24
CA TYR A 129 0.55 -14.87 -4.18
C TYR A 129 0.75 -13.74 -3.14
N ARG A 130 1.97 -13.27 -2.93
CA ARG A 130 2.32 -12.29 -1.88
C ARG A 130 1.51 -10.98 -1.94
N PRO A 131 1.37 -10.31 -3.09
CA PRO A 131 0.56 -9.10 -3.17
C PRO A 131 -0.91 -9.33 -2.80
N HIS A 132 -1.45 -10.51 -3.11
CA HIS A 132 -2.83 -10.86 -2.77
C HIS A 132 -3.02 -11.13 -1.27
N GLU A 133 -2.06 -11.81 -0.64
CA GLU A 133 -2.07 -12.03 0.83
C GLU A 133 -1.98 -10.71 1.58
N LEU A 134 -1.10 -9.80 1.14
CA LEU A 134 -0.96 -8.45 1.67
C LEU A 134 -2.30 -7.69 1.61
N LEU A 135 -2.94 -7.62 0.44
CA LEU A 135 -4.22 -6.93 0.30
C LEU A 135 -5.34 -7.58 1.12
N ASN A 136 -5.40 -8.91 1.16
CA ASN A 136 -6.36 -9.63 1.99
C ASN A 136 -6.16 -9.37 3.49
N GLY A 137 -4.91 -9.33 3.93
CA GLY A 137 -4.53 -9.02 5.31
C GLY A 137 -4.96 -7.62 5.71
N LEU A 138 -4.57 -6.60 4.93
CA LEU A 138 -4.93 -5.20 5.18
C LEU A 138 -6.44 -4.99 5.20
N TRP A 139 -7.17 -5.55 4.23
CA TRP A 139 -8.61 -5.47 4.16
C TRP A 139 -9.29 -6.06 5.40
N THR A 140 -8.81 -7.21 5.84
CA THR A 140 -9.37 -7.94 7.00
C THR A 140 -9.25 -7.14 8.30
N VAL A 141 -8.19 -6.36 8.47
CA VAL A 141 -7.97 -5.54 9.67
C VAL A 141 -8.53 -4.12 9.55
N GLY A 142 -9.28 -3.82 8.50
CA GLY A 142 -10.03 -2.56 8.36
C GLY A 142 -9.30 -1.46 7.62
N VAL A 143 -8.10 -1.68 7.08
CA VAL A 143 -7.44 -0.71 6.18
C VAL A 143 -8.22 -0.63 4.87
N ARG A 144 -8.50 0.58 4.40
CA ARG A 144 -9.27 0.84 3.18
C ARG A 144 -8.50 1.65 2.14
N ALA A 145 -7.51 2.45 2.56
CA ALA A 145 -6.59 3.09 1.63
C ALA A 145 -5.70 2.05 0.97
N TYR A 146 -5.65 2.04 -0.37
CA TYR A 146 -4.79 1.11 -1.10
C TYR A 146 -3.32 1.32 -0.71
N PRO A 147 -2.56 0.25 -0.39
CA PRO A 147 -1.18 0.40 0.05
C PRO A 147 -0.27 0.94 -1.05
N VAL A 148 0.81 1.60 -0.65
CA VAL A 148 1.92 1.90 -1.54
C VAL A 148 2.95 0.80 -1.42
N ILE A 149 3.42 0.28 -2.54
CA ILE A 149 4.45 -0.75 -2.60
C ILE A 149 5.65 -0.11 -3.30
N GLY A 150 6.78 -0.02 -2.57
CA GLY A 150 8.04 0.45 -3.13
C GLY A 150 8.59 -0.53 -4.18
N ASP A 151 9.43 -0.03 -5.06
CA ASP A 151 10.03 -0.84 -6.14
C ASP A 151 11.45 -1.30 -5.80
N PHE A 152 11.74 -1.41 -4.50
CA PHE A 152 13.05 -1.90 -4.04
C PHE A 152 13.02 -3.43 -4.00
N PRO A 153 14.09 -4.09 -4.49
CA PRO A 153 14.18 -5.54 -4.45
C PRO A 153 14.28 -6.04 -3.00
N ASP A 154 13.72 -7.22 -2.74
CA ASP A 154 13.79 -7.88 -1.44
C ASP A 154 15.12 -8.61 -1.30
N TYR A 155 16.08 -7.97 -0.62
CA TYR A 155 17.39 -8.55 -0.33
C TYR A 155 17.51 -8.92 1.15
N TYR A 156 18.09 -10.08 1.43
CA TYR A 156 18.42 -10.43 2.81
C TYR A 156 19.72 -9.73 3.25
N SER A 157 19.70 -9.21 4.47
CA SER A 157 20.88 -8.67 5.15
C SER A 157 20.77 -8.92 6.66
N ASP A 158 21.91 -9.17 7.29
CA ASP A 158 22.07 -9.40 8.73
C ASP A 158 22.62 -8.18 9.49
N SER A 159 22.82 -7.06 8.80
CA SER A 159 23.33 -5.83 9.41
C SER A 159 22.99 -4.58 8.59
N LEU A 160 22.90 -3.44 9.27
CA LEU A 160 22.67 -2.15 8.62
C LEU A 160 23.75 -1.81 7.59
N GLU A 161 25.00 -2.06 7.93
CA GLU A 161 26.13 -1.72 7.04
C GLU A 161 26.12 -2.56 5.76
N HIS A 162 25.77 -3.84 5.86
CA HIS A 162 25.57 -4.67 4.67
C HIS A 162 24.34 -4.21 3.87
N ALA A 163 23.21 -3.96 4.52
CA ALA A 163 22.00 -3.47 3.86
C ALA A 163 22.26 -2.18 3.05
N LYS A 164 23.02 -1.22 3.60
CA LYS A 164 23.39 0.01 2.89
C LYS A 164 24.18 -0.21 1.61
N THR A 165 24.82 -1.37 1.44
CA THR A 165 25.55 -1.70 0.19
C THR A 165 24.67 -2.29 -0.90
N LEU A 166 23.45 -2.73 -0.54
CA LEU A 166 22.53 -3.43 -1.44
C LEU A 166 21.57 -2.48 -2.17
N TYR A 167 21.40 -1.26 -1.66
CA TYR A 167 20.42 -0.30 -2.17
C TYR A 167 21.04 1.05 -2.52
N ASP A 168 20.45 1.76 -3.47
CA ASP A 168 20.77 3.18 -3.67
C ASP A 168 20.13 4.00 -2.53
N LEU A 169 20.99 4.53 -1.66
CA LEU A 169 20.56 5.28 -0.48
C LEU A 169 19.89 6.61 -0.85
N ASN A 170 20.20 7.21 -2.00
CA ASN A 170 19.55 8.45 -2.43
C ASN A 170 18.13 8.18 -2.90
N GLU A 171 17.91 7.09 -3.65
CA GLU A 171 16.57 6.66 -4.06
C GLU A 171 15.74 6.27 -2.85
N LEU A 172 16.32 5.54 -1.90
CA LEU A 172 15.66 5.15 -0.65
C LEU A 172 15.22 6.37 0.17
N LEU A 173 16.10 7.35 0.35
CA LEU A 173 15.78 8.59 1.07
C LEU A 173 14.73 9.41 0.33
N ALA A 174 14.83 9.51 -1.01
CA ALA A 174 13.84 10.20 -1.83
C ALA A 174 12.44 9.57 -1.69
N TYR A 175 12.36 8.23 -1.67
CA TYR A 175 11.13 7.49 -1.45
C TYR A 175 10.53 7.76 -0.07
N GLN A 176 11.33 7.67 1.01
CA GLN A 176 10.85 7.95 2.36
C GLN A 176 10.37 9.40 2.53
N VAL A 177 11.08 10.36 1.96
CA VAL A 177 10.69 11.78 1.98
C VAL A 177 9.39 12.00 1.21
N GLU A 178 9.23 11.33 0.06
CA GLU A 178 7.99 11.39 -0.72
C GLU A 178 6.79 10.91 0.10
N LEU A 179 6.93 9.75 0.77
CA LEU A 179 5.86 9.21 1.61
C LEU A 179 5.43 10.22 2.70
N LEU A 180 6.39 10.84 3.38
CA LEU A 180 6.10 11.82 4.42
C LEU A 180 5.42 13.08 3.87
N ARG A 181 5.89 13.62 2.75
CA ARG A 181 5.31 14.81 2.12
C ARG A 181 3.93 14.55 1.53
N ARG A 182 3.78 13.40 0.88
CA ARG A 182 2.55 13.01 0.18
C ARG A 182 1.42 12.71 1.15
N PHE A 183 1.69 11.94 2.21
CA PHE A 183 0.67 11.47 3.13
C PHE A 183 0.49 12.34 4.36
N ARG A 184 1.42 13.26 4.64
CA ARG A 184 1.35 14.25 5.73
C ARG A 184 0.89 13.66 7.07
N PRO A 185 1.46 12.54 7.54
CA PRO A 185 0.90 11.75 8.63
C PRO A 185 1.01 12.49 9.97
N GLU A 186 -0.06 12.39 10.81
CA GLU A 186 0.03 12.86 12.20
C GLU A 186 0.99 12.00 13.03
N VAL A 187 1.01 10.69 12.75
CA VAL A 187 1.89 9.72 13.41
C VAL A 187 2.52 8.79 12.38
N VAL A 188 3.81 8.53 12.53
CA VAL A 188 4.54 7.53 11.74
C VAL A 188 4.96 6.37 12.65
N ILE A 189 4.81 5.13 12.19
CA ILE A 189 5.34 3.94 12.86
C ILE A 189 6.30 3.22 11.92
N GLY A 190 7.51 2.95 12.41
CA GLY A 190 8.56 2.21 11.72
C GLY A 190 9.07 1.04 12.55
N HIS A 191 10.00 0.28 11.97
CA HIS A 191 10.66 -0.87 12.60
C HIS A 191 11.54 -0.49 13.80
N ASP A 192 12.00 -1.51 14.54
CA ASP A 192 13.03 -1.36 15.56
C ASP A 192 14.32 -0.81 14.95
N ILE A 193 15.04 0.00 15.72
CA ILE A 193 16.32 0.60 15.30
C ILE A 193 17.40 -0.46 15.04
N ASP A 194 17.34 -1.57 15.80
CA ASP A 194 18.24 -2.71 15.67
C ASP A 194 17.66 -3.82 14.76
N GLY A 195 16.52 -3.54 14.14
CA GLY A 195 15.76 -4.47 13.31
C GLY A 195 15.14 -5.63 14.11
N GLU A 196 13.93 -6.04 13.76
CA GLU A 196 13.35 -7.23 14.34
C GLU A 196 14.23 -8.43 14.00
N TYR A 197 14.51 -9.26 14.98
CA TYR A 197 15.45 -10.41 14.88
C TYR A 197 16.79 -10.10 14.16
N GLY A 198 17.23 -8.84 14.18
CA GLY A 198 18.48 -8.41 13.58
C GLY A 198 18.46 -8.31 12.05
N HIS A 199 17.27 -8.15 11.44
CA HIS A 199 17.15 -8.03 9.99
C HIS A 199 17.68 -6.68 9.49
N GLY A 200 18.76 -6.72 8.70
CA GLY A 200 19.47 -5.51 8.27
C GLY A 200 18.66 -4.57 7.40
N VAL A 201 17.67 -5.08 6.62
CA VAL A 201 16.82 -4.21 5.79
C VAL A 201 15.75 -3.51 6.64
N HIS A 202 15.30 -4.09 7.75
CA HIS A 202 14.46 -3.37 8.74
C HIS A 202 15.24 -2.23 9.37
N MET A 203 16.52 -2.48 9.77
CA MET A 203 17.41 -1.42 10.26
C MET A 203 17.58 -0.30 9.21
N LEU A 204 17.74 -0.67 7.94
CA LEU A 204 17.93 0.28 6.84
C LEU A 204 16.67 1.14 6.64
N ASN A 205 15.48 0.54 6.67
CA ASN A 205 14.21 1.25 6.54
C ASN A 205 14.04 2.28 7.67
N THR A 206 14.32 1.87 8.91
CA THR A 206 14.31 2.78 10.08
C THR A 206 15.38 3.86 9.98
N TRP A 207 16.60 3.51 9.58
CA TRP A 207 17.65 4.50 9.35
C TRP A 207 17.24 5.55 8.31
N ALA A 208 16.62 5.11 7.20
CA ALA A 208 16.15 6.01 6.15
C ALA A 208 15.02 6.92 6.67
N LEU A 209 14.06 6.39 7.44
CA LEU A 209 13.01 7.18 8.09
C LEU A 209 13.61 8.27 8.98
N GLN A 210 14.60 7.94 9.82
CA GLN A 210 15.25 8.90 10.72
C GLN A 210 15.91 10.06 9.94
N GLN A 211 16.50 9.79 8.77
CA GLN A 211 17.07 10.83 7.91
C GLN A 211 15.95 11.62 7.22
N ALA A 212 14.92 10.94 6.71
CA ALA A 212 13.83 11.52 5.94
C ALA A 212 13.01 12.54 6.73
N ILE A 213 12.88 12.41 8.06
CA ILE A 213 12.16 13.34 8.93
C ILE A 213 12.69 14.78 8.74
N GLY A 214 14.00 14.98 8.81
CA GLY A 214 14.60 16.29 8.61
C GLY A 214 14.54 16.77 7.15
N LEU A 215 14.75 15.85 6.21
CA LEU A 215 14.75 16.14 4.78
C LEU A 215 13.35 16.50 4.24
N ALA A 216 12.29 15.95 4.83
CA ALA A 216 10.92 16.27 4.43
C ALA A 216 10.53 17.73 4.70
N ALA A 217 11.12 18.34 5.75
CA ALA A 217 10.93 19.74 6.07
C ALA A 217 11.84 20.71 5.28
N ASP A 218 12.88 20.19 4.63
CA ASP A 218 13.85 21.00 3.86
C ASP A 218 13.33 21.27 2.44
N GLU A 219 13.04 22.54 2.13
CA GLU A 219 12.57 22.97 0.81
C GLU A 219 13.62 22.81 -0.31
N SER A 220 14.90 22.70 0.05
CA SER A 220 15.98 22.51 -0.91
C SER A 220 16.20 21.04 -1.31
N TYR A 221 15.68 20.10 -0.52
CA TYR A 221 15.78 18.68 -0.83
C TYR A 221 14.64 18.23 -1.74
N MET A 222 14.98 17.61 -2.88
CA MET A 222 14.02 17.13 -3.89
C MET A 222 12.97 18.21 -4.27
N PRO A 223 13.38 19.31 -4.96
CA PRO A 223 12.48 20.44 -5.28
C PRO A 223 11.23 20.05 -6.08
N ASP A 224 11.31 18.99 -6.90
CA ASP A 224 10.16 18.48 -7.67
C ASP A 224 9.09 17.88 -6.74
N GLN A 225 9.50 17.19 -5.68
CA GLN A 225 8.57 16.70 -4.65
C GLN A 225 7.98 17.88 -3.86
N VAL A 226 8.78 18.92 -3.55
CA VAL A 226 8.27 20.13 -2.90
C VAL A 226 7.23 20.82 -3.78
N SER A 227 7.44 20.88 -5.09
CA SER A 227 6.44 21.43 -6.03
C SER A 227 5.14 20.62 -6.06
N SER A 228 5.20 19.32 -5.87
CA SER A 228 4.05 18.42 -5.93
C SER A 228 3.27 18.38 -4.62
N TRP A 229 3.96 18.31 -3.47
CA TRP A 229 3.34 18.07 -2.15
C TRP A 229 3.70 19.09 -1.08
N GLY A 230 4.59 20.04 -1.36
CA GLY A 230 5.13 20.96 -0.35
C GLY A 230 6.14 20.31 0.58
N THR A 231 6.58 21.05 1.59
CA THR A 231 7.37 20.53 2.71
C THR A 231 6.45 19.97 3.79
N PHE A 232 6.98 19.07 4.62
CA PHE A 232 6.22 18.51 5.74
C PHE A 232 7.11 18.33 6.97
N GLU A 233 6.63 18.79 8.12
CA GLU A 233 7.27 18.60 9.43
C GLU A 233 6.58 17.47 10.17
N VAL A 234 7.31 16.36 10.39
CA VAL A 234 6.79 15.18 11.08
C VAL A 234 6.67 15.47 12.57
N SER A 235 5.45 15.36 13.09
CA SER A 235 5.16 15.70 14.51
C SER A 235 5.53 14.56 15.45
N LYS A 236 5.32 13.31 15.06
CA LYS A 236 5.46 12.16 15.96
C LYS A 236 5.86 10.89 15.21
N VAL A 237 6.89 10.24 15.74
CA VAL A 237 7.38 8.95 15.23
C VAL A 237 7.46 7.95 16.37
N TYR A 238 6.96 6.75 16.15
CA TYR A 238 7.17 5.60 17.02
C TYR A 238 7.94 4.54 16.26
N LEU A 239 8.88 3.90 16.95
CA LEU A 239 9.58 2.73 16.43
C LEU A 239 9.13 1.51 17.22
N HIS A 240 8.96 0.40 16.52
CA HIS A 240 8.69 -0.86 17.18
C HIS A 240 9.85 -1.20 18.12
N LEU A 241 9.55 -1.74 19.29
CA LEU A 241 10.55 -2.21 20.23
C LEU A 241 10.51 -3.74 20.21
N TYR A 242 11.49 -4.35 19.54
CA TYR A 242 11.63 -5.81 19.49
C TYR A 242 12.50 -6.28 20.65
N PRO A 243 11.95 -7.01 21.64
CA PRO A 243 12.71 -7.44 22.80
C PRO A 243 13.68 -8.58 22.44
N GLU A 244 14.96 -8.42 22.68
CA GLU A 244 15.95 -9.50 22.54
C GLU A 244 15.74 -10.67 23.51
N ARG A 245 14.89 -10.49 24.53
CA ARG A 245 14.65 -11.49 25.57
C ARG A 245 13.16 -11.79 25.67
N THR A 246 12.84 -13.07 25.84
CA THR A 246 11.48 -13.51 26.14
C THR A 246 10.98 -12.79 27.40
N VAL A 247 9.94 -11.99 27.23
CA VAL A 247 9.22 -11.42 28.37
C VAL A 247 8.49 -12.59 29.03
N GLN A 248 8.88 -12.98 30.24
CA GLN A 248 8.08 -13.87 31.05
C GLN A 248 6.90 -13.04 31.58
N MET A 249 5.72 -13.31 31.04
CA MET A 249 4.46 -12.80 31.60
C MET A 249 4.03 -13.65 32.80
#